data_da6035d31776d18d1869ebf81eb9b9b3
#
_entry.id   da6035d31776d18d1869ebf81eb9b9b3
#
_cell.length_a   1.000
_cell.length_b   1.000
_cell.length_c   1.000
_cell.angle_alpha   90.00
_cell.angle_beta   90.00
_cell.angle_gamma   90.00
#
_symmetry.space_group_name_H-M   'P 1'
#
loop_
_entity.id
_entity.type
_entity.pdbx_description
1 polymer ?
#
loop_
_entity_poly.entity_id
_entity_poly.type
_entity_poly.pdbx_seq_one_letter_code
_entity_poly.pdbx_strand_id
1 'polypeptide(L)'
;MLSLCVFVTSLHFLLDRRRMELAGNLHNITDIFLEEVADGHDPTDPNVLWELSTDDDIVLLFLTSDGTVASRAGYFEVDAASIPDCVGKIVMHKEKNGLALLAKSMPVLINGEFTGNLMVVKRIDREYEFLEMLARLLLALNVCGALIALGVGKLASQKMLAPLSAIIRKARSIDSRSLHTRVELPREDDELRLLAQTLNDMLDRVEDAFARQGQFTQDASHELRTPLAALQGNAELLRRWGRDDPAVLDKCVAAICRQTEYMTHLTENLLFLTRGNHGSQALEKKAVDISCFLDDLLAERREIDPAHPYEAQAEAGLRVYADESLLRQLLFILLDSAARYTPTGGAIRVSVESDENGACLSVRDEGCGVPADQLENIFERFYRVDKARDRATGGTGLGLSIARTIVHMHGGDIRAQLPNGPGLLVTVHLPARE
;
A
#
# COMPACT_ATOMS: atom_id res chain seq x y z
N MET A 1 1.56 34.42 9.74
CA MET A 1 1.95 34.61 11.15
C MET A 1 3.20 35.45 11.30
N LEU A 2 4.34 35.16 10.63
CA LEU A 2 5.60 35.87 10.77
C LEU A 2 5.47 37.37 10.40
N SER A 3 4.82 37.74 9.30
CA SER A 3 4.63 39.13 8.86
C SER A 3 3.73 39.95 9.81
N LEU A 4 2.72 39.33 10.41
CA LEU A 4 1.89 39.99 11.43
C LEU A 4 2.68 40.24 12.72
N CYS A 5 3.51 39.28 13.13
CA CYS A 5 4.42 39.44 14.27
C CYS A 5 5.42 40.57 14.05
N VAL A 6 6.03 40.60 12.86
CA VAL A 6 6.98 41.68 12.49
C VAL A 6 6.28 43.05 12.49
N PHE A 7 5.07 43.13 11.93
CA PHE A 7 4.31 44.39 11.92
C PHE A 7 3.95 44.84 13.33
N VAL A 8 3.43 43.99 14.18
CA VAL A 8 3.05 44.31 15.56
C VAL A 8 4.26 44.74 16.38
N THR A 9 5.41 44.03 16.25
CA THR A 9 6.63 44.40 16.95
C THR A 9 7.21 45.73 16.45
N SER A 10 7.18 45.99 15.13
CA SER A 10 7.64 47.25 14.55
C SER A 10 6.78 48.44 14.99
N LEU A 11 5.45 48.24 15.00
CA LEU A 11 4.50 49.23 15.49
C LEU A 11 4.75 49.58 16.98
N HIS A 12 4.90 48.54 17.80
CA HIS A 12 5.13 48.72 19.24
C HIS A 12 6.47 49.46 19.49
N PHE A 13 7.52 49.03 18.78
CA PHE A 13 8.84 49.68 18.89
C PHE A 13 8.82 51.17 18.47
N LEU A 14 8.12 51.49 17.37
CA LEU A 14 8.02 52.89 16.91
C LEU A 14 7.24 53.78 17.89
N LEU A 15 6.12 53.26 18.40
CA LEU A 15 5.30 53.98 19.37
C LEU A 15 6.06 54.19 20.69
N ASP A 16 6.78 53.19 21.18
CA ASP A 16 7.56 53.31 22.41
C ASP A 16 8.72 54.28 22.23
N ARG A 17 9.42 54.25 21.08
CA ARG A 17 10.48 55.22 20.78
C ARG A 17 9.93 56.65 20.77
N ARG A 18 8.79 56.89 20.13
CA ARG A 18 8.16 58.22 20.10
C ARG A 18 7.66 58.67 21.47
N ARG A 19 7.17 57.76 22.29
CA ARG A 19 6.80 58.03 23.68
C ARG A 19 8.01 58.46 24.52
N MET A 20 9.15 57.79 24.39
CA MET A 20 10.37 58.15 25.10
C MET A 20 10.94 59.52 24.64
N GLU A 21 10.91 59.75 23.32
CA GLU A 21 11.33 61.05 22.77
C GLU A 21 10.46 62.18 23.26
N LEU A 22 9.13 62.04 23.26
CA LEU A 22 8.20 63.02 23.81
C LEU A 22 8.39 63.23 25.31
N ALA A 23 8.65 62.16 26.07
CA ALA A 23 8.93 62.28 27.51
C ALA A 23 10.24 63.05 27.79
N GLY A 24 11.30 62.82 26.98
CA GLY A 24 12.52 63.51 27.07
C GLY A 24 12.39 65.03 26.72
N ASN A 25 11.70 65.29 25.59
CA ASN A 25 11.44 66.69 25.17
C ASN A 25 10.62 67.45 26.20
N LEU A 26 9.57 66.83 26.77
CA LEU A 26 8.75 67.45 27.79
C LEU A 26 9.55 67.78 29.03
N HIS A 27 10.46 66.91 29.49
CA HIS A 27 11.28 67.13 30.65
C HIS A 27 12.21 68.38 30.43
N ASN A 28 12.92 68.36 29.30
CA ASN A 28 13.82 69.47 28.94
C ASN A 28 13.03 70.77 28.77
N ILE A 29 11.93 70.83 28.11
CA ILE A 29 11.11 72.01 27.90
C ILE A 29 10.55 72.48 29.22
N THR A 30 10.16 71.60 30.12
CA THR A 30 9.64 71.96 31.45
C THR A 30 10.74 72.60 32.30
N ASP A 31 11.94 72.07 32.30
CA ASP A 31 13.06 72.59 33.07
C ASP A 31 13.43 74.02 32.58
N ILE A 32 13.55 74.23 31.27
CA ILE A 32 13.82 75.53 30.67
C ILE A 32 12.68 76.53 30.96
N PHE A 33 11.42 76.04 30.82
CA PHE A 33 10.24 76.89 31.14
C PHE A 33 10.21 77.29 32.56
N LEU A 34 10.58 76.45 33.52
CA LEU A 34 10.67 76.77 34.94
C LEU A 34 11.81 77.76 35.20
N GLU A 35 12.93 77.68 34.49
CA GLU A 35 14.03 78.60 34.58
C GLU A 35 13.63 80.04 34.11
N GLU A 36 12.97 80.14 32.93
CA GLU A 36 12.42 81.38 32.40
C GLU A 36 11.40 82.06 33.36
N VAL A 37 10.52 81.24 33.97
CA VAL A 37 9.54 81.72 34.94
C VAL A 37 10.21 82.14 36.24
N ALA A 38 11.31 81.47 36.67
CA ALA A 38 12.09 81.91 37.88
C ALA A 38 12.84 83.22 37.66
N ASP A 39 13.22 83.48 36.39
CA ASP A 39 13.84 84.77 36.00
C ASP A 39 12.83 85.94 35.92
N GLY A 40 11.56 85.67 36.22
CA GLY A 40 10.48 86.69 36.35
C GLY A 40 9.63 86.87 35.10
N HIS A 41 9.73 85.98 34.12
CA HIS A 41 8.87 86.03 32.98
C HIS A 41 7.48 85.50 33.30
N ASP A 42 6.41 86.06 32.69
CA ASP A 42 5.03 85.65 32.92
C ASP A 42 4.79 84.30 32.21
N PRO A 43 4.38 83.20 32.91
CA PRO A 43 4.07 81.91 32.33
C PRO A 43 2.91 81.93 31.31
N THR A 44 2.13 83.01 31.28
CA THR A 44 1.03 83.20 30.33
C THR A 44 1.44 83.92 29.07
N ASP A 45 2.72 84.42 28.96
CA ASP A 45 3.24 85.10 27.81
C ASP A 45 3.52 84.10 26.67
N PRO A 46 2.87 84.24 25.53
CA PRO A 46 3.12 83.33 24.39
C PRO A 46 4.60 83.33 23.92
N ASN A 47 5.32 84.38 24.05
CA ASN A 47 6.72 84.49 23.62
C ASN A 47 7.65 83.54 24.37
N VAL A 48 7.38 83.29 25.63
CA VAL A 48 8.11 82.28 26.45
C VAL A 48 7.96 80.88 25.90
N LEU A 49 6.76 80.47 25.50
CA LEU A 49 6.53 79.16 24.88
C LEU A 49 7.12 79.11 23.47
N TRP A 50 7.13 80.19 22.69
CA TRP A 50 7.66 80.22 21.35
C TRP A 50 9.16 79.99 21.30
N GLU A 51 9.93 80.56 22.28
CA GLU A 51 11.35 80.32 22.40
C GLU A 51 11.69 78.84 22.70
N LEU A 52 10.75 78.11 23.33
CA LEU A 52 10.89 76.73 23.69
C LEU A 52 10.38 75.77 22.55
N SER A 53 9.60 76.30 21.60
CA SER A 53 9.02 75.51 20.50
C SER A 53 10.04 75.46 19.36
N THR A 54 10.97 74.52 19.41
CA THR A 54 12.02 74.31 18.40
C THR A 54 11.68 73.30 17.28
N ASP A 55 10.56 72.62 17.35
CA ASP A 55 10.18 71.56 16.41
C ASP A 55 8.78 71.86 15.80
N ASP A 56 8.67 71.84 14.45
CA ASP A 56 7.44 72.17 13.74
C ASP A 56 6.33 71.15 14.02
N ASP A 57 6.67 69.95 14.50
CA ASP A 57 5.71 68.89 14.85
C ASP A 57 5.32 68.90 16.33
N ILE A 58 5.72 69.92 17.10
CA ILE A 58 5.38 70.09 18.50
C ILE A 58 4.58 71.36 18.74
N VAL A 59 3.51 71.22 19.52
CA VAL A 59 2.72 72.36 20.06
C VAL A 59 2.83 72.30 21.57
N LEU A 60 3.17 73.49 22.16
CA LEU A 60 3.18 73.70 23.58
C LEU A 60 1.93 74.47 23.98
N LEU A 61 1.29 74.07 25.06
CA LEU A 61 0.10 74.67 25.60
C LEU A 61 0.34 74.85 27.10
N PHE A 62 0.16 76.09 27.62
CA PHE A 62 0.05 76.30 29.05
C PHE A 62 -1.44 76.43 29.46
N LEU A 63 -1.86 75.50 30.31
CA LEU A 63 -3.22 75.42 30.82
C LEU A 63 -3.22 75.97 32.24
N THR A 64 -4.12 76.90 32.50
CA THR A 64 -4.32 77.45 33.85
C THR A 64 -4.96 76.38 34.78
N SER A 65 -5.06 76.66 36.06
CA SER A 65 -5.63 75.75 37.07
C SER A 65 -7.08 75.38 36.81
N ASP A 66 -7.83 76.14 36.03
CA ASP A 66 -9.21 75.88 35.58
C ASP A 66 -9.28 75.10 34.25
N GLY A 67 -8.16 74.74 33.65
CA GLY A 67 -8.05 73.97 32.40
C GLY A 67 -8.20 74.82 31.14
N THR A 68 -8.23 76.14 31.24
CA THR A 68 -8.26 77.03 30.06
C THR A 68 -6.88 77.20 29.49
N VAL A 69 -6.73 77.32 28.17
CA VAL A 69 -5.46 77.60 27.50
C VAL A 69 -5.07 79.02 27.69
N ALA A 70 -4.07 79.28 28.49
CA ALA A 70 -3.58 80.61 28.76
C ALA A 70 -2.57 81.10 27.68
N SER A 71 -1.67 80.23 27.25
CA SER A 71 -0.75 80.53 26.18
C SER A 71 -0.48 79.33 25.30
N ARG A 72 -0.07 79.56 24.04
CA ARG A 72 0.17 78.51 23.04
C ARG A 72 1.35 78.88 22.14
N ALA A 73 2.16 77.87 21.82
CA ALA A 73 3.21 77.99 20.83
C ALA A 73 3.25 76.77 19.93
N GLY A 74 3.52 76.95 18.67
CA GLY A 74 3.60 75.85 17.67
C GLY A 74 2.76 76.09 16.40
N TYR A 75 3.03 75.29 15.36
CA TYR A 75 2.63 75.61 14.01
C TYR A 75 1.30 74.92 13.58
N PHE A 76 0.70 74.05 14.40
CA PHE A 76 -0.58 73.40 14.05
C PHE A 76 -1.60 73.58 15.17
N GLU A 77 -2.88 73.62 14.78
CA GLU A 77 -3.97 73.79 15.74
C GLU A 77 -4.27 72.49 16.49
N VAL A 78 -4.48 72.62 17.78
CA VAL A 78 -4.83 71.55 18.68
C VAL A 78 -6.00 71.98 19.54
N ASP A 79 -7.03 71.21 19.56
CA ASP A 79 -8.15 71.41 20.53
C ASP A 79 -7.79 70.71 21.85
N ALA A 80 -7.25 71.49 22.79
CA ALA A 80 -6.85 70.99 24.09
C ALA A 80 -8.01 70.30 24.86
N ALA A 81 -9.24 70.73 24.61
CA ALA A 81 -10.40 70.13 25.27
C ALA A 81 -10.77 68.74 24.75
N SER A 82 -10.30 68.39 23.55
CA SER A 82 -10.51 67.08 22.98
C SER A 82 -9.52 66.00 23.49
N ILE A 83 -8.38 66.45 24.05
CA ILE A 83 -7.33 65.56 24.52
C ILE A 83 -7.74 64.98 25.89
N PRO A 84 -7.77 63.66 26.10
CA PRO A 84 -8.00 63.06 27.39
C PRO A 84 -6.97 63.46 28.43
N ASP A 85 -7.31 63.36 29.72
CA ASP A 85 -6.36 63.65 30.80
C ASP A 85 -5.03 62.93 30.61
N CYS A 86 -3.97 63.70 30.39
CA CYS A 86 -2.61 63.24 30.09
C CYS A 86 -1.57 63.68 31.14
N VAL A 87 -2.02 64.10 32.33
CA VAL A 87 -1.12 64.49 33.42
C VAL A 87 -0.28 63.29 33.89
N GLY A 88 1.04 63.40 33.78
CA GLY A 88 2.01 62.37 34.17
C GLY A 88 2.04 61.13 33.24
N LYS A 89 1.19 60.99 32.25
CA LYS A 89 1.16 59.86 31.28
C LYS A 89 1.07 60.38 29.86
N ILE A 90 1.63 59.58 28.91
CA ILE A 90 1.52 59.87 27.49
C ILE A 90 0.22 59.25 26.95
N VAL A 91 -0.58 60.05 26.32
CA VAL A 91 -1.85 59.67 25.73
C VAL A 91 -1.78 59.85 24.22
N MET A 92 -2.18 58.84 23.48
CA MET A 92 -2.40 58.94 22.03
C MET A 92 -3.84 59.32 21.77
N HIS A 93 -4.05 60.39 21.02
CA HIS A 93 -5.38 60.90 20.65
C HIS A 93 -5.42 61.08 19.14
N LYS A 94 -6.58 60.70 18.54
CA LYS A 94 -6.85 60.96 17.13
C LYS A 94 -7.97 61.97 17.04
N GLU A 95 -7.67 63.13 16.53
CA GLU A 95 -8.65 64.19 16.30
C GLU A 95 -9.63 63.83 15.17
N LYS A 96 -10.77 64.50 15.13
CA LYS A 96 -11.80 64.28 14.08
C LYS A 96 -11.31 64.67 12.67
N ASN A 97 -10.33 65.55 12.58
CA ASN A 97 -9.66 65.94 11.33
C ASN A 97 -8.64 64.92 10.82
N GLY A 98 -8.43 63.82 11.53
CA GLY A 98 -7.53 62.73 11.17
C GLY A 98 -6.13 62.83 11.76
N LEU A 99 -5.79 63.95 12.41
CA LEU A 99 -4.48 64.16 13.05
C LEU A 99 -4.29 63.15 14.19
N ALA A 100 -3.15 62.43 14.16
CA ALA A 100 -2.74 61.56 15.22
C ALA A 100 -1.73 62.30 16.11
N LEU A 101 -2.07 62.44 17.37
CA LEU A 101 -1.34 63.23 18.34
C LEU A 101 -0.90 62.37 19.52
N LEU A 102 0.33 62.63 20.00
CA LEU A 102 0.78 62.18 21.29
C LEU A 102 0.82 63.40 22.23
N ALA A 103 0.13 63.32 23.35
CA ALA A 103 0.07 64.39 24.33
C ALA A 103 0.62 63.92 25.68
N LYS A 104 1.31 64.79 26.38
CA LYS A 104 1.73 64.63 27.79
C LYS A 104 1.66 65.98 28.48
N SER A 105 1.16 65.98 29.70
CA SER A 105 1.10 67.20 30.52
C SER A 105 1.85 66.98 31.83
N MET A 106 2.46 68.05 32.31
CA MET A 106 3.12 68.06 33.58
C MET A 106 2.62 69.30 34.39
N PRO A 107 2.41 69.14 35.70
CA PRO A 107 2.02 70.27 36.55
C PRO A 107 3.21 71.18 36.73
N VAL A 108 2.96 72.49 36.67
CA VAL A 108 3.94 73.57 36.91
C VAL A 108 3.63 74.17 38.29
N LEU A 109 4.64 74.16 39.15
CA LEU A 109 4.58 74.68 40.50
C LEU A 109 5.52 75.87 40.60
N ILE A 110 5.01 77.08 40.97
CA ILE A 110 5.81 78.28 41.18
C ILE A 110 5.71 78.61 42.68
N ASN A 111 6.90 78.75 43.33
CA ASN A 111 6.97 78.91 44.78
C ASN A 111 6.21 77.89 45.62
N GLY A 112 5.99 76.68 45.09
CA GLY A 112 5.23 75.59 45.74
C GLY A 112 3.73 75.68 45.57
N GLU A 113 3.21 76.66 44.87
CA GLU A 113 1.76 76.72 44.51
C GLU A 113 1.56 76.23 43.10
N PHE A 114 0.46 75.44 42.88
CA PHE A 114 0.08 74.94 41.57
C PHE A 114 -0.44 76.08 40.69
N THR A 115 0.29 76.41 39.64
CA THR A 115 -0.08 77.48 38.71
C THR A 115 -0.78 77.06 37.50
N GLY A 116 -0.53 75.84 37.04
CA GLY A 116 -1.15 75.27 35.84
C GLY A 116 -0.45 74.02 35.34
N ASN A 117 -0.78 73.59 34.15
CA ASN A 117 -0.17 72.46 33.49
C ASN A 117 0.48 72.82 32.16
N LEU A 118 1.77 72.48 31.98
CA LEU A 118 2.40 72.52 30.66
C LEU A 118 2.08 71.24 29.88
N MET A 119 1.44 71.39 28.75
CA MET A 119 1.08 70.27 27.87
C MET A 119 1.95 70.38 26.61
N VAL A 120 2.62 69.29 26.29
CA VAL A 120 3.34 69.09 25.03
C VAL A 120 2.55 68.13 24.16
N VAL A 121 2.24 68.54 22.93
CA VAL A 121 1.51 67.76 21.94
C VAL A 121 2.40 67.59 20.71
N LYS A 122 2.69 66.33 20.35
CA LYS A 122 3.48 66.01 19.17
C LYS A 122 2.61 65.35 18.12
N ARG A 123 2.72 65.81 16.88
CA ARG A 123 2.04 65.27 15.73
C ARG A 123 2.76 64.01 15.22
N ILE A 124 2.01 62.92 14.96
CA ILE A 124 2.52 61.62 14.49
C ILE A 124 1.75 61.09 13.28
N ASP A 125 1.00 61.93 12.58
CA ASP A 125 0.15 61.52 11.46
C ASP A 125 0.95 60.89 10.32
N ARG A 126 2.12 61.43 9.95
CA ARG A 126 2.97 60.87 8.87
C ARG A 126 3.44 59.46 9.18
N GLU A 127 3.86 59.22 10.41
CA GLU A 127 4.27 57.87 10.85
C GLU A 127 3.08 56.91 10.88
N TYR A 128 1.94 57.41 11.32
CA TYR A 128 0.72 56.61 11.38
C TYR A 128 0.23 56.21 10.00
N GLU A 129 0.20 57.15 9.03
CA GLU A 129 -0.17 56.88 7.63
C GLU A 129 0.81 55.88 6.96
N PHE A 130 2.11 56.05 7.22
CA PHE A 130 3.11 55.10 6.73
C PHE A 130 2.87 53.69 7.27
N LEU A 131 2.61 53.55 8.56
CA LEU A 131 2.33 52.27 9.19
C LEU A 131 1.02 51.62 8.63
N GLU A 132 -0.01 52.46 8.41
CA GLU A 132 -1.26 51.98 7.83
C GLU A 132 -1.07 51.50 6.38
N MET A 133 -0.30 52.25 5.58
CA MET A 133 0.08 51.84 4.22
C MET A 133 0.87 50.53 4.23
N LEU A 134 1.84 50.40 5.14
CA LEU A 134 2.64 49.21 5.31
C LEU A 134 1.77 48.02 5.72
N ALA A 135 0.83 48.20 6.63
CA ALA A 135 -0.11 47.17 7.05
C ALA A 135 -0.98 46.67 5.90
N ARG A 136 -1.52 47.59 5.10
CA ARG A 136 -2.31 47.25 3.93
C ARG A 136 -1.50 46.49 2.88
N LEU A 137 -0.26 46.89 2.63
CA LEU A 137 0.65 46.21 1.70
C LEU A 137 0.97 44.79 2.18
N LEU A 138 1.33 44.64 3.47
CA LEU A 138 1.60 43.32 4.05
C LEU A 138 0.39 42.40 4.03
N LEU A 139 -0.80 42.95 4.31
CA LEU A 139 -2.07 42.16 4.23
C LEU A 139 -2.30 41.69 2.80
N ALA A 140 -2.20 42.58 1.80
CA ALA A 140 -2.35 42.24 0.42
C ALA A 140 -1.36 41.16 -0.07
N LEU A 141 -0.08 41.28 0.35
CA LEU A 141 0.95 40.30 0.02
C LEU A 141 0.67 38.93 0.63
N ASN A 142 0.21 38.89 1.88
CA ASN A 142 -0.15 37.64 2.56
C ASN A 142 -1.38 36.96 1.89
N VAL A 143 -2.40 37.72 1.54
CA VAL A 143 -3.58 37.20 0.82
C VAL A 143 -3.17 36.65 -0.54
N CYS A 144 -2.37 37.39 -1.29
CA CYS A 144 -1.89 36.97 -2.60
C CYS A 144 -1.05 35.69 -2.51
N GLY A 145 -0.12 35.65 -1.53
CA GLY A 145 0.69 34.45 -1.25
C GLY A 145 -0.14 33.22 -0.89
N ALA A 146 -1.16 33.40 -0.05
CA ALA A 146 -2.08 32.32 0.31
C ALA A 146 -2.88 31.79 -0.90
N LEU A 147 -3.37 32.68 -1.77
CA LEU A 147 -4.08 32.28 -2.98
C LEU A 147 -3.16 31.53 -3.95
N ILE A 148 -1.93 31.97 -4.14
CA ILE A 148 -0.94 31.29 -4.98
C ILE A 148 -0.63 29.91 -4.38
N ALA A 149 -0.38 29.81 -3.08
CA ALA A 149 -0.08 28.55 -2.41
C ALA A 149 -1.25 27.53 -2.54
N LEU A 150 -2.49 27.99 -2.37
CA LEU A 150 -3.68 27.17 -2.58
C LEU A 150 -3.81 26.71 -4.04
N GLY A 151 -3.58 27.61 -5.00
CA GLY A 151 -3.61 27.29 -6.41
C GLY A 151 -2.56 26.24 -6.81
N VAL A 152 -1.31 26.46 -6.42
CA VAL A 152 -0.20 25.55 -6.68
C VAL A 152 -0.42 24.21 -5.96
N GLY A 153 -0.83 24.22 -4.70
CA GLY A 153 -1.13 23.02 -3.93
C GLY A 153 -2.22 22.17 -4.56
N LYS A 154 -3.31 22.79 -5.03
CA LYS A 154 -4.40 22.10 -5.74
C LYS A 154 -3.93 21.48 -7.06
N LEU A 155 -3.18 22.23 -7.88
CA LEU A 155 -2.63 21.73 -9.14
C LEU A 155 -1.64 20.59 -8.93
N ALA A 156 -0.73 20.72 -7.99
CA ALA A 156 0.23 19.67 -7.63
C ALA A 156 -0.47 18.40 -7.13
N SER A 157 -1.43 18.55 -6.21
CA SER A 157 -2.21 17.43 -5.67
C SER A 157 -3.00 16.70 -6.77
N GLN A 158 -3.66 17.42 -7.66
CA GLN A 158 -4.38 16.81 -8.77
C GLN A 158 -3.45 16.07 -9.73
N LYS A 159 -2.30 16.64 -10.07
CA LYS A 159 -1.34 16.05 -11.00
C LYS A 159 -0.67 14.81 -10.40
N MET A 160 -0.32 14.83 -9.12
CA MET A 160 0.30 13.70 -8.43
C MET A 160 -0.68 12.56 -8.14
N LEU A 161 -1.96 12.85 -7.83
CA LEU A 161 -2.94 11.84 -7.47
C LEU A 161 -3.78 11.32 -8.64
N ALA A 162 -3.74 11.99 -9.80
CA ALA A 162 -4.47 11.55 -11.00
C ALA A 162 -4.08 10.13 -11.45
N PRO A 163 -2.80 9.76 -11.55
CA PRO A 163 -2.41 8.39 -11.92
C PRO A 163 -2.92 7.35 -10.94
N LEU A 164 -2.82 7.60 -9.64
CA LEU A 164 -3.33 6.69 -8.60
C LEU A 164 -4.84 6.46 -8.75
N SER A 165 -5.61 7.52 -8.99
CA SER A 165 -7.05 7.41 -9.21
C SER A 165 -7.40 6.65 -10.49
N ALA A 166 -6.56 6.72 -11.53
CA ALA A 166 -6.70 5.93 -12.75
C ALA A 166 -6.44 4.44 -12.48
N ILE A 167 -5.36 4.10 -11.76
CA ILE A 167 -5.05 2.72 -11.33
C ILE A 167 -6.23 2.13 -10.55
N ILE A 168 -6.73 2.84 -9.54
CA ILE A 168 -7.86 2.39 -8.71
C ILE A 168 -9.12 2.17 -9.55
N ARG A 169 -9.47 3.09 -10.45
CA ARG A 169 -10.64 2.92 -11.31
C ARG A 169 -10.49 1.71 -12.23
N LYS A 170 -9.30 1.52 -12.82
CA LYS A 170 -9.02 0.39 -13.69
C LYS A 170 -9.08 -0.93 -12.92
N ALA A 171 -8.44 -1.01 -11.76
CA ALA A 171 -8.48 -2.19 -10.89
C ALA A 171 -9.92 -2.57 -10.48
N ARG A 172 -10.76 -1.59 -10.16
CA ARG A 172 -12.19 -1.82 -9.84
C ARG A 172 -13.03 -2.27 -11.04
N SER A 173 -12.61 -1.99 -12.26
CA SER A 173 -13.33 -2.41 -13.47
C SER A 173 -12.96 -3.81 -13.93
N ILE A 174 -11.94 -4.44 -13.33
CA ILE A 174 -11.51 -5.80 -13.66
C ILE A 174 -12.42 -6.78 -12.92
N ASP A 175 -13.09 -7.62 -13.68
CA ASP A 175 -13.91 -8.74 -13.21
C ASP A 175 -13.40 -10.06 -13.82
N SER A 176 -14.07 -11.19 -13.50
CA SER A 176 -13.70 -12.51 -14.03
C SER A 176 -13.77 -12.63 -15.55
N ARG A 177 -14.45 -11.72 -16.25
CA ARG A 177 -14.57 -11.69 -17.71
C ARG A 177 -13.56 -10.81 -18.39
N SER A 178 -12.92 -9.91 -17.62
CA SER A 178 -11.98 -8.89 -18.10
C SER A 178 -10.58 -9.03 -17.51
N LEU A 179 -10.21 -10.21 -17.01
CA LEU A 179 -8.91 -10.51 -16.40
C LEU A 179 -7.71 -10.22 -17.31
N HIS A 180 -7.88 -10.28 -18.65
CA HIS A 180 -6.87 -9.93 -19.64
C HIS A 180 -6.54 -8.43 -19.69
N THR A 181 -7.33 -7.59 -19.00
CA THR A 181 -7.10 -6.15 -18.95
C THR A 181 -5.94 -5.83 -18.02
N ARG A 182 -5.05 -4.93 -18.46
CA ARG A 182 -3.90 -4.47 -17.65
C ARG A 182 -4.04 -3.00 -17.31
N VAL A 183 -3.43 -2.63 -16.20
CA VAL A 183 -3.28 -1.24 -15.79
C VAL A 183 -2.13 -0.62 -16.60
N GLU A 184 -2.38 0.56 -17.16
CA GLU A 184 -1.35 1.31 -17.88
C GLU A 184 -0.23 1.74 -16.93
N LEU A 185 1.01 1.52 -17.37
CA LEU A 185 2.18 1.92 -16.59
C LEU A 185 2.38 3.43 -16.69
N PRO A 186 2.49 4.15 -15.56
CA PRO A 186 2.91 5.54 -15.56
C PRO A 186 4.24 5.73 -16.31
N ARG A 187 4.42 6.92 -16.92
CA ARG A 187 5.65 7.22 -17.68
C ARG A 187 6.85 7.46 -16.79
N GLU A 188 6.63 7.96 -15.59
CA GLU A 188 7.66 8.21 -14.59
C GLU A 188 8.03 6.90 -13.91
N ASP A 189 9.33 6.72 -13.64
CA ASP A 189 9.85 5.52 -12.98
C ASP A 189 9.87 5.76 -11.46
N ASP A 190 8.67 5.68 -10.88
CA ASP A 190 8.39 5.97 -9.48
C ASP A 190 7.63 4.81 -8.81
N GLU A 191 7.24 5.02 -7.56
CA GLU A 191 6.50 4.05 -6.76
C GLU A 191 5.15 3.68 -7.38
N LEU A 192 4.53 4.58 -8.17
CA LEU A 192 3.26 4.30 -8.84
C LEU A 192 3.45 3.34 -10.01
N ARG A 193 4.58 3.42 -10.72
CA ARG A 193 4.93 2.44 -11.76
C ARG A 193 5.17 1.06 -11.16
N LEU A 194 5.93 0.98 -10.06
CA LEU A 194 6.15 -0.28 -9.34
C LEU A 194 4.84 -0.89 -8.86
N LEU A 195 3.92 -0.07 -8.33
CA LEU A 195 2.59 -0.51 -7.92
C LEU A 195 1.79 -1.07 -9.11
N ALA A 196 1.80 -0.36 -10.25
CA ALA A 196 1.10 -0.81 -11.46
C ALA A 196 1.69 -2.12 -12.02
N GLN A 197 3.02 -2.28 -12.00
CA GLN A 197 3.69 -3.53 -12.38
C GLN A 197 3.29 -4.68 -11.45
N THR A 198 3.41 -4.50 -10.13
CA THR A 198 3.05 -5.52 -9.14
C THR A 198 1.59 -5.95 -9.29
N LEU A 199 0.69 -4.98 -9.57
CA LEU A 199 -0.71 -5.28 -9.81
C LEU A 199 -0.91 -6.09 -11.10
N ASN A 200 -0.21 -5.75 -12.18
CA ASN A 200 -0.26 -6.49 -13.43
C ASN A 200 0.29 -7.92 -13.26
N ASP A 201 1.40 -8.11 -12.54
CA ASP A 201 1.96 -9.43 -12.23
C ASP A 201 0.97 -10.28 -11.40
N MET A 202 0.24 -9.64 -10.47
CA MET A 202 -0.82 -10.32 -9.73
C MET A 202 -1.98 -10.71 -10.66
N LEU A 203 -2.38 -9.84 -11.58
CA LEU A 203 -3.43 -10.12 -12.55
C LEU A 203 -3.03 -11.26 -13.50
N ASP A 204 -1.76 -11.32 -13.94
CA ASP A 204 -1.24 -12.42 -14.75
C ASP A 204 -1.40 -13.76 -14.01
N ARG A 205 -1.00 -13.83 -12.74
CA ARG A 205 -1.15 -15.04 -11.92
C ARG A 205 -2.60 -15.44 -11.72
N VAL A 206 -3.50 -14.47 -11.54
CA VAL A 206 -4.94 -14.72 -11.39
C VAL A 206 -5.53 -15.22 -12.72
N GLU A 207 -5.19 -14.59 -13.85
CA GLU A 207 -5.65 -15.01 -15.18
C GLU A 207 -5.21 -16.44 -15.50
N ASP A 208 -3.94 -16.76 -15.26
CA ASP A 208 -3.41 -18.12 -15.43
C ASP A 208 -4.12 -19.13 -14.51
N ALA A 209 -4.43 -18.77 -13.28
CA ALA A 209 -5.16 -19.65 -12.36
C ALA A 209 -6.59 -19.90 -12.86
N PHE A 210 -7.28 -18.87 -13.35
CA PHE A 210 -8.61 -19.01 -13.93
C PHE A 210 -8.59 -19.84 -15.23
N ALA A 211 -7.60 -19.62 -16.10
CA ALA A 211 -7.44 -20.39 -17.33
C ALA A 211 -7.25 -21.89 -17.02
N ARG A 212 -6.35 -22.21 -16.08
CA ARG A 212 -6.13 -23.59 -15.61
C ARG A 212 -7.38 -24.20 -14.98
N GLN A 213 -8.15 -23.43 -14.20
CA GLN A 213 -9.41 -23.89 -13.61
C GLN A 213 -10.48 -24.16 -14.68
N GLY A 214 -10.58 -23.28 -15.69
CA GLY A 214 -11.48 -23.46 -16.82
C GLY A 214 -11.15 -24.71 -17.62
N GLN A 215 -9.88 -24.91 -17.96
CA GLN A 215 -9.38 -26.10 -18.67
C GLN A 215 -9.68 -27.38 -17.87
N PHE A 216 -9.39 -27.37 -16.56
CA PHE A 216 -9.71 -28.52 -15.69
C PHE A 216 -11.20 -28.88 -15.72
N THR A 217 -12.08 -27.89 -15.66
CA THR A 217 -13.54 -28.14 -15.68
C THR A 217 -14.00 -28.70 -17.02
N GLN A 218 -13.42 -28.20 -18.13
CA GLN A 218 -13.72 -28.67 -19.46
C GLN A 218 -13.25 -30.11 -19.66
N ASP A 219 -12.00 -30.42 -19.28
CA ASP A 219 -11.41 -31.73 -19.42
C ASP A 219 -12.15 -32.78 -18.54
N ALA A 220 -12.47 -32.44 -17.28
CA ALA A 220 -13.27 -33.28 -16.41
C ALA A 220 -14.64 -33.60 -17.01
N SER A 221 -15.28 -32.58 -17.62
CA SER A 221 -16.59 -32.78 -18.29
C SER A 221 -16.48 -33.70 -19.49
N HIS A 222 -15.41 -33.63 -20.27
CA HIS A 222 -15.15 -34.50 -21.40
C HIS A 222 -14.86 -35.95 -20.94
N GLU A 223 -14.02 -36.12 -19.93
CA GLU A 223 -13.65 -37.44 -19.41
C GLU A 223 -14.81 -38.14 -18.67
N LEU A 224 -15.80 -37.40 -18.14
CA LEU A 224 -17.02 -37.94 -17.57
C LEU A 224 -18.05 -38.29 -18.66
N ARG A 225 -18.13 -37.54 -19.75
CA ARG A 225 -19.13 -37.76 -20.82
C ARG A 225 -18.93 -39.10 -21.57
N THR A 226 -17.67 -39.43 -21.81
CA THR A 226 -17.32 -40.66 -22.58
C THR A 226 -17.80 -41.95 -21.88
N PRO A 227 -17.45 -42.21 -20.60
CA PRO A 227 -17.95 -43.41 -19.91
C PRO A 227 -19.47 -43.40 -19.72
N LEU A 228 -20.08 -42.22 -19.53
CA LEU A 228 -21.52 -42.09 -19.41
C LEU A 228 -22.22 -42.49 -20.70
N ALA A 229 -21.71 -42.11 -21.88
CA ALA A 229 -22.23 -42.53 -23.17
C ALA A 229 -22.05 -44.03 -23.37
N ALA A 230 -20.92 -44.61 -22.93
CA ALA A 230 -20.69 -46.04 -22.99
C ALA A 230 -21.66 -46.83 -22.08
N LEU A 231 -21.92 -46.32 -20.85
CA LEU A 231 -22.94 -46.88 -19.94
C LEU A 231 -24.32 -46.86 -20.56
N GLN A 232 -24.73 -45.73 -21.14
CA GLN A 232 -26.04 -45.61 -21.82
C GLN A 232 -26.15 -46.56 -22.99
N GLY A 233 -25.09 -46.69 -23.82
CA GLY A 233 -25.08 -47.62 -24.95
C GLY A 233 -25.20 -49.09 -24.52
N ASN A 234 -24.44 -49.49 -23.49
CA ASN A 234 -24.53 -50.88 -22.96
C ASN A 234 -25.87 -51.15 -22.30
N ALA A 235 -26.44 -50.18 -21.57
CA ALA A 235 -27.78 -50.31 -20.98
C ALA A 235 -28.88 -50.45 -22.06
N GLU A 236 -28.75 -49.70 -23.16
CA GLU A 236 -29.69 -49.82 -24.30
C GLU A 236 -29.57 -51.19 -25.03
N LEU A 237 -28.32 -51.66 -25.22
CA LEU A 237 -28.08 -53.00 -25.77
C LEU A 237 -28.65 -54.08 -24.87
N LEU A 238 -28.44 -53.95 -23.57
CA LEU A 238 -29.00 -54.85 -22.56
C LEU A 238 -30.55 -54.88 -22.59
N ARG A 239 -31.16 -53.70 -22.72
CA ARG A 239 -32.62 -53.58 -22.83
C ARG A 239 -33.19 -54.25 -24.07
N ARG A 240 -32.48 -54.17 -25.22
CA ARG A 240 -32.96 -54.70 -26.51
C ARG A 240 -32.74 -56.19 -26.67
N TRP A 241 -31.55 -56.68 -26.27
CA TRP A 241 -31.07 -58.02 -26.62
C TRP A 241 -30.69 -58.90 -25.41
N GLY A 242 -30.60 -58.32 -24.21
CA GLY A 242 -30.07 -58.97 -23.02
C GLY A 242 -30.97 -60.14 -22.52
N ARG A 243 -32.24 -60.17 -22.92
CA ARG A 243 -33.18 -61.32 -22.59
C ARG A 243 -33.01 -62.51 -23.51
N ASP A 244 -32.59 -62.22 -24.73
CA ASP A 244 -32.63 -63.29 -25.82
C ASP A 244 -31.22 -63.85 -26.03
N ASP A 245 -30.14 -63.17 -25.58
CA ASP A 245 -28.74 -63.59 -25.74
C ASP A 245 -27.93 -63.44 -24.43
N PRO A 246 -27.65 -64.58 -23.74
CA PRO A 246 -26.84 -64.57 -22.50
C PRO A 246 -25.44 -64.01 -22.70
N ALA A 247 -24.84 -64.18 -23.89
CA ALA A 247 -23.51 -63.64 -24.16
C ALA A 247 -23.50 -62.07 -24.26
N VAL A 248 -24.60 -61.51 -24.79
CA VAL A 248 -24.80 -60.04 -24.78
C VAL A 248 -25.02 -59.50 -23.37
N LEU A 249 -25.82 -60.24 -22.56
CA LEU A 249 -26.07 -59.93 -21.18
C LEU A 249 -24.73 -59.80 -20.40
N ASP A 250 -23.91 -60.87 -20.42
CA ASP A 250 -22.65 -60.91 -19.69
C ASP A 250 -21.68 -59.81 -20.13
N LYS A 251 -21.56 -59.60 -21.44
CA LYS A 251 -20.70 -58.54 -22.00
C LYS A 251 -21.17 -57.16 -21.59
N CYS A 252 -22.44 -56.85 -21.65
CA CYS A 252 -22.99 -55.56 -21.28
C CYS A 252 -22.86 -55.31 -19.77
N VAL A 253 -23.15 -56.31 -18.92
CA VAL A 253 -22.98 -56.18 -17.47
C VAL A 253 -21.52 -55.97 -17.10
N ALA A 254 -20.59 -56.75 -17.66
CA ALA A 254 -19.17 -56.58 -17.43
C ALA A 254 -18.67 -55.20 -17.90
N ALA A 255 -19.18 -54.67 -19.03
CA ALA A 255 -18.84 -53.35 -19.51
C ALA A 255 -19.39 -52.22 -18.59
N ILE A 256 -20.63 -52.38 -18.10
CA ILE A 256 -21.25 -51.46 -17.16
C ILE A 256 -20.44 -51.42 -15.85
N CYS A 257 -20.09 -52.55 -15.28
CA CYS A 257 -19.26 -52.65 -14.07
C CYS A 257 -17.91 -51.92 -14.25
N ARG A 258 -17.19 -52.24 -15.32
CA ARG A 258 -15.91 -51.57 -15.62
C ARG A 258 -16.06 -50.06 -15.77
N GLN A 259 -17.08 -49.56 -16.44
CA GLN A 259 -17.30 -48.12 -16.58
C GLN A 259 -17.66 -47.46 -15.25
N THR A 260 -18.41 -48.14 -14.39
CA THR A 260 -18.75 -47.62 -13.06
C THR A 260 -17.51 -47.52 -12.18
N GLU A 261 -16.65 -48.56 -12.15
CA GLU A 261 -15.37 -48.52 -11.43
C GLU A 261 -14.47 -47.39 -11.94
N TYR A 262 -14.33 -47.26 -13.28
CA TYR A 262 -13.60 -46.17 -13.88
C TYR A 262 -14.09 -44.79 -13.43
N MET A 263 -15.42 -44.57 -13.44
CA MET A 263 -16.03 -43.30 -12.98
C MET A 263 -15.82 -43.05 -11.50
N THR A 264 -15.88 -44.08 -10.67
CA THR A 264 -15.59 -43.97 -9.23
C THR A 264 -14.17 -43.48 -9.01
N HIS A 265 -13.17 -44.11 -9.61
CA HIS A 265 -11.77 -43.70 -9.53
C HIS A 265 -11.54 -42.30 -10.11
N LEU A 266 -12.19 -41.97 -11.23
CA LEU A 266 -12.09 -40.63 -11.82
C LEU A 266 -12.60 -39.56 -10.85
N THR A 267 -13.77 -39.78 -10.22
CA THR A 267 -14.34 -38.82 -9.26
C THR A 267 -13.52 -38.70 -7.99
N GLU A 268 -12.97 -39.78 -7.44
CA GLU A 268 -12.06 -39.79 -6.31
C GLU A 268 -10.79 -38.98 -6.61
N ASN A 269 -10.20 -39.17 -7.79
CA ASN A 269 -9.03 -38.43 -8.26
C ASN A 269 -9.32 -36.93 -8.42
N LEU A 270 -10.46 -36.55 -8.96
CA LEU A 270 -10.90 -35.17 -9.09
C LEU A 270 -11.10 -34.52 -7.72
N LEU A 271 -11.74 -35.23 -6.77
CA LEU A 271 -11.92 -34.74 -5.40
C LEU A 271 -10.58 -34.59 -4.68
N PHE A 272 -9.64 -35.51 -4.85
CA PHE A 272 -8.30 -35.41 -4.29
C PHE A 272 -7.59 -34.14 -4.80
N LEU A 273 -7.57 -33.91 -6.11
CA LEU A 273 -6.93 -32.73 -6.73
C LEU A 273 -7.57 -31.41 -6.30
N THR A 274 -8.88 -31.39 -6.03
CA THR A 274 -9.55 -30.17 -5.54
C THR A 274 -9.21 -29.89 -4.08
N ARG A 275 -9.13 -30.90 -3.22
CA ARG A 275 -8.75 -30.76 -1.79
C ARG A 275 -7.28 -30.39 -1.61
N GLY A 276 -6.38 -31.01 -2.39
CA GLY A 276 -4.94 -30.76 -2.31
C GLY A 276 -4.56 -29.30 -2.65
N ASN A 277 -5.30 -28.63 -3.52
CA ASN A 277 -5.08 -27.23 -3.87
C ASN A 277 -5.47 -26.24 -2.76
N HIS A 278 -6.30 -26.63 -1.80
CA HIS A 278 -6.77 -25.72 -0.75
C HIS A 278 -5.97 -25.82 0.56
N GLY A 279 -4.90 -26.62 0.62
CA GLY A 279 -4.05 -26.74 1.82
C GLY A 279 -4.78 -27.23 3.07
N SER A 280 -6.01 -27.75 2.92
CA SER A 280 -6.92 -28.07 4.05
C SER A 280 -6.77 -29.49 4.59
N GLN A 281 -5.92 -30.33 3.98
CA GLN A 281 -5.69 -31.69 4.48
C GLN A 281 -4.45 -31.69 5.38
N ALA A 282 -4.67 -31.83 6.67
CA ALA A 282 -3.57 -32.04 7.62
C ALA A 282 -2.89 -33.39 7.31
N LEU A 283 -1.59 -33.36 7.04
CA LEU A 283 -0.78 -34.55 6.81
C LEU A 283 -0.48 -35.25 8.14
N GLU A 284 -0.72 -36.53 8.23
CA GLU A 284 -0.29 -37.36 9.38
C GLU A 284 1.15 -37.89 9.12
N LYS A 285 2.12 -36.96 9.10
CA LYS A 285 3.52 -37.33 8.83
C LYS A 285 4.10 -38.14 10.00
N LYS A 286 4.72 -39.27 9.68
CA LYS A 286 5.49 -40.11 10.61
C LYS A 286 6.79 -40.61 9.97
N ALA A 287 7.72 -41.08 10.80
CA ALA A 287 8.95 -41.69 10.31
C ALA A 287 8.65 -43.08 9.74
N VAL A 288 8.65 -43.21 8.42
CA VAL A 288 8.41 -44.45 7.69
C VAL A 288 9.75 -45.11 7.39
N ASP A 289 9.90 -46.37 7.76
CA ASP A 289 11.06 -47.19 7.38
C ASP A 289 10.91 -47.58 5.89
N ILE A 290 11.74 -46.98 5.04
CA ILE A 290 11.52 -47.05 3.60
C ILE A 290 11.79 -48.44 3.02
N SER A 291 12.72 -49.19 3.63
CA SER A 291 13.05 -50.55 3.15
C SER A 291 11.89 -51.51 3.36
N CYS A 292 11.35 -51.61 4.58
CA CYS A 292 10.18 -52.42 4.87
C CYS A 292 8.96 -52.01 4.03
N PHE A 293 8.77 -50.68 3.93
CA PHE A 293 7.64 -50.12 3.15
C PHE A 293 7.70 -50.50 1.66
N LEU A 294 8.91 -50.42 1.04
CA LEU A 294 9.05 -50.82 -0.37
C LEU A 294 8.89 -52.33 -0.57
N ASP A 295 9.41 -53.14 0.34
CA ASP A 295 9.27 -54.60 0.25
C ASP A 295 7.79 -55.01 0.27
N ASP A 296 7.01 -54.45 1.18
CA ASP A 296 5.54 -54.71 1.27
C ASP A 296 4.81 -54.25 0.00
N LEU A 297 5.10 -53.03 -0.45
CA LEU A 297 4.48 -52.44 -1.63
C LEU A 297 4.81 -53.22 -2.91
N LEU A 298 6.06 -53.61 -3.11
CA LEU A 298 6.46 -54.35 -4.29
C LEU A 298 6.00 -55.83 -4.27
N ALA A 299 5.82 -56.42 -3.08
CA ALA A 299 5.20 -57.71 -2.95
C ALA A 299 3.75 -57.66 -3.48
N GLU A 300 2.97 -56.65 -3.02
CA GLU A 300 1.60 -56.41 -3.52
C GLU A 300 1.57 -56.17 -5.04
N ARG A 301 2.52 -55.37 -5.58
CA ARG A 301 2.58 -55.09 -7.03
C ARG A 301 2.91 -56.32 -7.86
N ARG A 302 3.80 -57.19 -7.40
CA ARG A 302 4.12 -58.47 -8.09
C ARG A 302 2.92 -59.40 -8.20
N GLU A 303 2.02 -59.39 -7.22
CA GLU A 303 0.76 -60.15 -7.27
C GLU A 303 -0.22 -59.58 -8.28
N ILE A 304 -0.34 -58.23 -8.35
CA ILE A 304 -1.26 -57.54 -9.27
C ILE A 304 -0.75 -57.59 -10.70
N ASP A 305 0.54 -57.42 -10.89
CA ASP A 305 1.18 -57.35 -12.20
C ASP A 305 2.40 -58.30 -12.27
N PRO A 306 2.21 -59.56 -12.56
CA PRO A 306 3.30 -60.54 -12.73
C PRO A 306 4.04 -60.39 -14.06
N ALA A 307 3.60 -59.50 -14.95
CA ALA A 307 4.19 -59.35 -16.27
C ALA A 307 5.50 -58.57 -16.27
N HIS A 308 5.76 -57.78 -15.21
CA HIS A 308 6.96 -56.97 -15.09
C HIS A 308 7.79 -57.36 -13.87
N PRO A 309 9.13 -57.44 -14.01
CA PRO A 309 10.03 -57.59 -12.85
C PRO A 309 10.16 -56.27 -12.12
N TYR A 310 9.84 -56.26 -10.83
CA TYR A 310 9.96 -55.12 -9.92
C TYR A 310 11.24 -55.30 -9.06
N GLU A 311 12.18 -54.36 -9.15
CA GLU A 311 13.43 -54.32 -8.39
C GLU A 311 13.42 -53.13 -7.42
N ALA A 312 13.79 -53.35 -6.15
CA ALA A 312 13.98 -52.29 -5.18
C ALA A 312 15.43 -52.14 -4.76
N GLN A 313 15.87 -50.92 -4.57
CA GLN A 313 17.13 -50.57 -3.96
C GLN A 313 16.88 -49.46 -2.96
N ALA A 314 17.02 -49.73 -1.68
CA ALA A 314 16.90 -48.75 -0.65
C ALA A 314 18.14 -48.74 0.25
N GLU A 315 18.55 -47.56 0.69
CA GLU A 315 19.62 -47.43 1.68
C GLU A 315 19.16 -48.01 3.01
N ALA A 316 19.94 -48.89 3.62
CA ALA A 316 19.57 -49.59 4.85
C ALA A 316 19.36 -48.61 6.03
N GLY A 317 18.23 -48.72 6.71
CA GLY A 317 17.88 -47.90 7.85
C GLY A 317 17.43 -46.46 7.51
N LEU A 318 17.23 -46.14 6.24
CA LEU A 318 16.71 -44.84 5.83
C LEU A 318 15.24 -44.69 6.26
N ARG A 319 14.95 -43.59 6.96
CA ARG A 319 13.59 -43.21 7.37
C ARG A 319 13.17 -41.94 6.68
N VAL A 320 12.01 -41.98 6.04
CA VAL A 320 11.38 -40.82 5.36
C VAL A 320 10.25 -40.30 6.26
N TYR A 321 10.20 -38.99 6.49
CA TYR A 321 9.14 -38.36 7.27
C TYR A 321 7.97 -37.96 6.35
N ALA A 322 6.96 -38.83 6.28
CA ALA A 322 5.86 -38.69 5.34
C ALA A 322 4.54 -39.26 5.90
N ASP A 323 3.43 -38.88 5.26
CA ASP A 323 2.15 -39.57 5.44
C ASP A 323 2.21 -40.87 4.64
N GLU A 324 2.19 -42.00 5.37
CA GLU A 324 2.39 -43.34 4.79
C GLU A 324 1.33 -43.68 3.74
N SER A 325 0.07 -43.28 3.93
CA SER A 325 -1.02 -43.55 3.02
C SER A 325 -0.85 -42.81 1.69
N LEU A 326 -0.44 -41.55 1.77
CA LEU A 326 -0.14 -40.73 0.59
C LEU A 326 1.16 -41.15 -0.09
N LEU A 327 2.17 -41.58 0.66
CA LEU A 327 3.40 -42.14 0.09
C LEU A 327 3.12 -43.44 -0.66
N ARG A 328 2.26 -44.30 -0.11
CA ARG A 328 1.78 -45.51 -0.78
C ARG A 328 1.05 -45.15 -2.10
N GLN A 329 0.13 -44.23 -2.04
CA GLN A 329 -0.59 -43.73 -3.22
C GLN A 329 0.35 -43.16 -4.29
N LEU A 330 1.32 -42.33 -3.89
CA LEU A 330 2.35 -41.80 -4.78
C LEU A 330 3.08 -42.91 -5.54
N LEU A 331 3.63 -43.88 -4.80
CA LEU A 331 4.37 -44.99 -5.42
C LEU A 331 3.47 -45.88 -6.30
N PHE A 332 2.26 -46.17 -5.87
CA PHE A 332 1.30 -46.92 -6.73
C PHE A 332 1.06 -46.18 -8.06
N ILE A 333 0.89 -44.88 -8.04
CA ILE A 333 0.70 -44.08 -9.26
C ILE A 333 1.93 -44.17 -10.17
N LEU A 334 3.13 -44.00 -9.61
CA LEU A 334 4.38 -44.05 -10.37
C LEU A 334 4.61 -45.45 -10.97
N LEU A 335 4.41 -46.51 -10.18
CA LEU A 335 4.56 -47.89 -10.61
C LEU A 335 3.50 -48.32 -11.66
N ASP A 336 2.25 -47.84 -11.47
CA ASP A 336 1.20 -48.10 -12.46
C ASP A 336 1.47 -47.41 -13.79
N SER A 337 1.97 -46.17 -13.73
CA SER A 337 2.44 -45.45 -14.91
C SER A 337 3.59 -46.19 -15.61
N ALA A 338 4.61 -46.60 -14.85
CA ALA A 338 5.75 -47.34 -15.36
C ALA A 338 5.32 -48.67 -16.03
N ALA A 339 4.48 -49.47 -15.37
CA ALA A 339 3.98 -50.74 -15.90
C ALA A 339 3.16 -50.60 -17.20
N ARG A 340 2.39 -49.51 -17.28
CA ARG A 340 1.53 -49.25 -18.46
C ARG A 340 2.34 -48.98 -19.73
N TYR A 341 3.48 -48.32 -19.61
CA TYR A 341 4.30 -47.92 -20.77
C TYR A 341 5.51 -48.82 -21.02
N THR A 342 5.79 -49.74 -20.12
CA THR A 342 6.84 -50.75 -20.27
C THR A 342 6.33 -51.97 -21.04
N PRO A 343 7.08 -52.48 -22.03
CA PRO A 343 6.73 -53.75 -22.67
C PRO A 343 6.79 -54.89 -21.65
N THR A 344 5.94 -55.93 -21.87
CA THR A 344 5.93 -57.14 -21.05
C THR A 344 7.34 -57.71 -20.92
N GLY A 345 7.80 -57.94 -19.68
CA GLY A 345 9.15 -58.43 -19.38
C GLY A 345 10.19 -57.33 -19.14
N GLY A 346 9.87 -56.05 -19.42
CA GLY A 346 10.76 -54.93 -19.11
C GLY A 346 10.79 -54.65 -17.61
N ALA A 347 11.96 -54.25 -17.07
CA ALA A 347 12.17 -54.04 -15.66
C ALA A 347 11.70 -52.67 -15.21
N ILE A 348 11.11 -52.62 -13.98
CA ILE A 348 10.77 -51.41 -13.28
C ILE A 348 11.60 -51.34 -12.00
N ARG A 349 12.42 -50.29 -11.87
CA ARG A 349 13.34 -50.13 -10.74
C ARG A 349 12.91 -48.98 -9.87
N VAL A 350 12.87 -49.24 -8.57
CA VAL A 350 12.63 -48.21 -7.54
C VAL A 350 13.88 -48.07 -6.73
N SER A 351 14.43 -46.86 -6.62
CA SER A 351 15.53 -46.61 -5.68
C SER A 351 15.20 -45.46 -4.73
N VAL A 352 15.67 -45.59 -3.48
CA VAL A 352 15.55 -44.51 -2.48
C VAL A 352 16.89 -44.35 -1.79
N GLU A 353 17.41 -43.14 -1.88
CA GLU A 353 18.70 -42.75 -1.34
C GLU A 353 18.55 -41.53 -0.42
N SER A 354 19.41 -41.40 0.58
CA SER A 354 19.48 -40.18 1.37
C SER A 354 20.16 -39.06 0.59
N ASP A 355 19.64 -37.85 0.72
CA ASP A 355 20.20 -36.62 0.18
C ASP A 355 20.50 -35.62 1.32
N GLU A 356 21.37 -34.63 1.06
CA GLU A 356 21.73 -33.58 2.04
C GLU A 356 20.50 -32.87 2.62
N ASN A 357 19.40 -32.79 1.87
CA ASN A 357 18.17 -32.10 2.20
C ASN A 357 16.97 -33.02 2.47
N GLY A 358 17.14 -34.36 2.45
CA GLY A 358 16.01 -35.29 2.65
C GLY A 358 16.24 -36.66 2.03
N ALA A 359 15.23 -37.17 1.35
CA ALA A 359 15.27 -38.44 0.63
C ALA A 359 14.92 -38.25 -0.84
N CYS A 360 15.70 -38.88 -1.71
CA CYS A 360 15.49 -38.93 -3.13
C CYS A 360 14.93 -40.31 -3.51
N LEU A 361 13.67 -40.36 -3.93
CA LEU A 361 13.01 -41.56 -4.44
C LEU A 361 12.96 -41.49 -5.95
N SER A 362 13.37 -42.57 -6.63
CA SER A 362 13.29 -42.62 -8.09
C SER A 362 12.60 -43.88 -8.57
N VAL A 363 11.82 -43.73 -9.65
CA VAL A 363 11.18 -44.86 -10.36
C VAL A 363 11.67 -44.78 -11.80
N ARG A 364 12.31 -45.85 -12.27
CA ARG A 364 12.82 -45.99 -13.64
C ARG A 364 12.10 -47.12 -14.32
N ASP A 365 11.62 -46.90 -15.51
CA ASP A 365 11.05 -47.87 -16.40
C ASP A 365 11.92 -48.12 -17.67
N GLU A 366 11.65 -49.17 -18.39
CA GLU A 366 12.24 -49.51 -19.68
C GLU A 366 11.18 -49.37 -20.84
N GLY A 367 10.33 -48.37 -20.70
CA GLY A 367 9.24 -48.11 -21.63
C GLY A 367 9.65 -47.32 -22.88
N CYS A 368 8.66 -46.80 -23.58
CA CYS A 368 8.89 -46.02 -24.80
C CYS A 368 9.47 -44.61 -24.52
N GLY A 369 9.49 -44.18 -23.25
CA GLY A 369 9.93 -42.84 -22.86
C GLY A 369 8.96 -41.74 -23.28
N VAL A 370 9.37 -40.50 -23.09
CA VAL A 370 8.63 -39.26 -23.37
C VAL A 370 9.52 -38.34 -24.18
N PRO A 371 9.01 -37.62 -25.19
CA PRO A 371 9.80 -36.57 -25.87
C PRO A 371 10.33 -35.53 -24.88
N ALA A 372 11.57 -35.06 -25.10
CA ALA A 372 12.26 -34.17 -24.16
C ALA A 372 11.53 -32.83 -23.91
N ASP A 373 10.83 -32.34 -24.91
CA ASP A 373 10.00 -31.12 -24.85
C ASP A 373 8.68 -31.29 -24.09
N GLN A 374 8.32 -32.54 -23.72
CA GLN A 374 7.09 -32.88 -23.04
C GLN A 374 7.29 -33.37 -21.59
N LEU A 375 8.53 -33.47 -21.10
CA LEU A 375 8.84 -34.02 -19.78
C LEU A 375 8.18 -33.25 -18.62
N GLU A 376 7.99 -31.95 -18.73
CA GLU A 376 7.27 -31.17 -17.73
C GLU A 376 5.74 -31.32 -17.88
N ASN A 377 5.27 -31.47 -19.10
CA ASN A 377 3.84 -31.53 -19.40
C ASN A 377 3.17 -32.79 -18.88
N ILE A 378 3.92 -33.90 -18.71
CA ILE A 378 3.34 -35.17 -18.22
C ILE A 378 2.76 -35.05 -16.80
N PHE A 379 3.13 -34.03 -16.03
CA PHE A 379 2.56 -33.75 -14.71
C PHE A 379 1.33 -32.83 -14.76
N GLU A 380 0.97 -32.33 -15.95
CA GLU A 380 -0.24 -31.55 -16.12
C GLU A 380 -1.49 -32.45 -16.10
N ARG A 381 -2.61 -31.91 -15.64
CA ARG A 381 -3.86 -32.65 -15.52
C ARG A 381 -4.39 -33.03 -16.89
N PHE A 382 -4.86 -34.30 -17.06
CA PHE A 382 -5.38 -34.85 -18.30
C PHE A 382 -4.38 -34.84 -19.46
N TYR A 383 -3.10 -34.51 -19.21
CA TYR A 383 -2.10 -34.55 -20.25
C TYR A 383 -1.72 -35.97 -20.64
N ARG A 384 -1.54 -36.20 -21.95
CA ARG A 384 -1.20 -37.50 -22.54
C ARG A 384 -0.36 -37.27 -23.77
N VAL A 385 0.77 -37.96 -23.86
CA VAL A 385 1.72 -37.85 -24.98
C VAL A 385 1.10 -38.32 -26.30
N ASP A 386 0.33 -39.43 -26.27
CA ASP A 386 -0.37 -40.00 -27.44
C ASP A 386 -1.82 -40.33 -27.09
N LYS A 387 -2.74 -39.45 -27.47
CA LYS A 387 -4.19 -39.59 -27.21
C LYS A 387 -4.84 -40.79 -27.86
N ALA A 388 -4.24 -41.34 -28.95
CA ALA A 388 -4.82 -42.47 -29.69
C ALA A 388 -4.46 -43.83 -29.06
N ARG A 389 -3.19 -43.99 -28.68
CA ARG A 389 -2.65 -45.20 -28.07
C ARG A 389 -3.16 -45.42 -26.65
N ASP A 390 -3.26 -44.35 -25.91
CA ASP A 390 -3.66 -44.34 -24.50
C ASP A 390 -5.14 -44.62 -24.25
N ARG A 391 -6.03 -44.44 -25.22
CA ARG A 391 -7.45 -44.89 -25.10
C ARG A 391 -7.57 -46.38 -24.98
N ALA A 392 -6.67 -47.13 -25.58
CA ALA A 392 -6.64 -48.59 -25.47
C ALA A 392 -6.14 -49.10 -24.13
N THR A 393 -5.29 -48.32 -23.46
CA THR A 393 -4.65 -48.65 -22.17
C THR A 393 -5.37 -48.09 -20.93
N GLY A 394 -6.41 -47.25 -21.10
CA GLY A 394 -7.35 -46.87 -20.02
C GLY A 394 -6.86 -45.82 -19.03
N GLY A 395 -5.83 -45.02 -19.33
CA GLY A 395 -5.32 -43.97 -18.43
C GLY A 395 -6.18 -42.71 -18.42
N THR A 396 -6.41 -42.11 -17.24
CA THR A 396 -7.17 -40.86 -17.07
C THR A 396 -6.34 -39.60 -17.32
N GLY A 397 -4.99 -39.71 -17.38
CA GLY A 397 -4.08 -38.54 -17.40
C GLY A 397 -4.04 -37.73 -16.10
N LEU A 398 -4.62 -38.28 -15.00
CA LEU A 398 -4.62 -37.64 -13.70
C LEU A 398 -3.53 -38.15 -12.74
N GLY A 399 -3.00 -39.37 -12.98
CA GLY A 399 -2.10 -40.03 -12.05
C GLY A 399 -0.86 -39.19 -11.70
N LEU A 400 -0.07 -38.80 -12.71
CA LEU A 400 1.15 -38.01 -12.45
C LEU A 400 0.88 -36.64 -11.88
N SER A 401 -0.29 -36.02 -12.19
CA SER A 401 -0.69 -34.76 -11.56
C SER A 401 -1.07 -34.94 -10.07
N ILE A 402 -1.65 -36.09 -9.71
CA ILE A 402 -1.87 -36.48 -8.32
C ILE A 402 -0.55 -36.74 -7.62
N ALA A 403 0.39 -37.45 -8.24
CA ALA A 403 1.72 -37.66 -7.70
C ALA A 403 2.42 -36.34 -7.39
N ARG A 404 2.40 -35.38 -8.32
CA ARG A 404 2.91 -34.02 -8.10
C ARG A 404 2.23 -33.31 -6.93
N THR A 405 0.91 -33.42 -6.80
CA THR A 405 0.15 -32.84 -5.70
C THR A 405 0.58 -33.45 -4.36
N ILE A 406 0.71 -34.78 -4.27
CA ILE A 406 1.17 -35.46 -3.05
C ILE A 406 2.56 -34.99 -2.65
N VAL A 407 3.48 -34.92 -3.59
CA VAL A 407 4.85 -34.46 -3.35
C VAL A 407 4.87 -33.01 -2.85
N HIS A 408 4.12 -32.12 -3.48
CA HIS A 408 4.01 -30.73 -3.03
C HIS A 408 3.37 -30.58 -1.64
N MET A 409 2.38 -31.41 -1.31
CA MET A 409 1.81 -31.45 0.04
C MET A 409 2.86 -31.82 1.11
N HIS A 410 3.85 -32.65 0.73
CA HIS A 410 4.98 -33.00 1.60
C HIS A 410 6.09 -31.95 1.62
N GLY A 411 5.99 -30.87 0.81
CA GLY A 411 7.02 -29.84 0.64
C GLY A 411 8.16 -30.26 -0.27
N GLY A 412 7.97 -31.32 -1.06
CA GLY A 412 8.93 -31.88 -1.98
C GLY A 412 8.83 -31.38 -3.42
N ASP A 413 9.66 -31.92 -4.29
CA ASP A 413 9.67 -31.68 -5.73
C ASP A 413 9.67 -32.99 -6.51
N ILE A 414 9.08 -33.01 -7.72
CA ILE A 414 9.01 -34.14 -8.63
C ILE A 414 9.47 -33.74 -10.02
N ARG A 415 10.35 -34.56 -10.61
CA ARG A 415 10.90 -34.31 -11.95
C ARG A 415 10.90 -35.59 -12.78
N ALA A 416 10.81 -35.43 -14.08
CA ALA A 416 10.99 -36.50 -15.05
C ALA A 416 12.22 -36.24 -15.90
N GLN A 417 12.97 -37.29 -16.20
CA GLN A 417 14.20 -37.25 -16.99
C GLN A 417 14.29 -38.44 -17.92
N LEU A 418 15.03 -38.30 -19.01
CA LEU A 418 15.38 -39.41 -19.87
C LEU A 418 16.59 -40.13 -19.30
N PRO A 419 16.49 -41.41 -18.97
CA PRO A 419 17.65 -42.19 -18.53
C PRO A 419 18.62 -42.46 -19.68
N ASN A 420 19.88 -42.89 -19.36
CA ASN A 420 20.79 -43.44 -20.36
C ASN A 420 20.24 -44.78 -20.85
N GLY A 421 19.40 -44.75 -21.90
CA GLY A 421 18.71 -45.93 -22.45
C GLY A 421 17.21 -45.69 -22.61
N PRO A 422 16.44 -46.74 -22.96
CA PRO A 422 15.01 -46.59 -23.12
C PRO A 422 14.31 -46.32 -21.79
N GLY A 423 13.11 -45.72 -21.85
CA GLY A 423 12.22 -45.51 -20.72
C GLY A 423 12.19 -44.07 -20.15
N LEU A 424 11.60 -43.96 -18.98
CA LEU A 424 11.49 -42.73 -18.21
C LEU A 424 12.07 -42.92 -16.80
N LEU A 425 12.69 -41.89 -16.28
CA LEU A 425 13.08 -41.79 -14.89
C LEU A 425 12.29 -40.67 -14.21
N VAL A 426 11.47 -41.03 -13.24
CA VAL A 426 10.75 -40.07 -12.39
C VAL A 426 11.44 -40.01 -11.03
N THR A 427 11.89 -38.83 -10.65
CA THR A 427 12.60 -38.57 -9.40
C THR A 427 11.72 -37.68 -8.50
N VAL A 428 11.55 -38.10 -7.25
CA VAL A 428 10.81 -37.38 -6.20
C VAL A 428 11.77 -37.05 -5.08
N HIS A 429 11.85 -35.81 -4.73
CA HIS A 429 12.59 -35.33 -3.58
C HIS A 429 11.64 -35.01 -2.43
N LEU A 430 11.82 -35.65 -1.28
CA LEU A 430 11.07 -35.42 -0.05
C LEU A 430 11.99 -34.77 0.98
N PRO A 431 11.65 -33.60 1.54
CA PRO A 431 12.52 -32.93 2.49
C PRO A 431 12.70 -33.74 3.78
N ALA A 432 13.86 -33.57 4.40
CA ALA A 432 14.07 -34.03 5.77
C ALA A 432 13.09 -33.28 6.69
N ARG A 433 12.87 -33.81 7.89
CA ARG A 433 12.00 -33.20 8.90
C ARG A 433 12.38 -31.73 9.13
N GLU A 434 11.40 -30.79 9.03
CA GLU A 434 11.49 -29.48 9.66
C GLU A 434 11.48 -29.59 11.19
#